data_c5954cb5003b4815eaf3fc5879c30449
#
_entry.id   c5954cb5003b4815eaf3fc5879c30449
#
_cell.length_a   1.000
_cell.length_b   1.000
_cell.length_c   1.000
_cell.angle_alpha   90.00
_cell.angle_beta   90.00
_cell.angle_gamma   90.00
#
_symmetry.space_group_name_H-M   'P 1'
#
loop_
_entity.id
_entity.type
_entity.pdbx_description
1 polymer ?
#
loop_
_entity_poly.entity_id
_entity_poly.type
_entity_poly.pdbx_seq_one_letter_code
_entity_poly.pdbx_strand_id
1 'polypeptide(L)'
;MTTFPLESFLGDLEFLINTDSGSADIEGNLQVASFFKERFEKAGLKTTLHRVGMLGHPVVTARTQGSASYDCFFSGHIDTVFPSGTVSERPFRRGGNFVYGPGTVDMKAGALLILYLAEYLREEHPTLSFTIALNSDEEIGSPDSTPLLREFAANCRHIFVFEGQRKQGQFVNERKGIAKFDIEVLGVASHAGTAPQQGVSAILELSEIVVDFSKLQNLERGTSINVGLMEGGSALNVIPAHASAKMELRYTSHREYERILRAISKMETKPHLSGTSVTFTAISHYPPLEITEAAKQMMQTLAPLNLAYVKAGGTSDANRLACLGLPILDGCGPGGGFPHSEKEFLDITTIPARFWKMVDIMKRLAEFKR
;
A
#
# COMPACT_ATOMS: atom_id res chain seq x y z
N MET A 1 29.72 -3.70 20.10
CA MET A 1 28.53 -3.50 19.26
C MET A 1 28.90 -3.93 17.85
N THR A 2 28.27 -4.94 17.33
CA THR A 2 28.44 -5.35 15.91
C THR A 2 28.03 -4.18 15.02
N THR A 3 28.90 -3.77 14.11
CA THR A 3 28.58 -2.70 13.15
C THR A 3 27.69 -3.28 12.05
N PHE A 4 26.69 -2.53 11.60
CA PHE A 4 25.85 -2.94 10.46
C PHE A 4 26.73 -3.10 9.21
N PRO A 5 26.62 -4.21 8.45
CA PRO A 5 27.47 -4.49 7.28
C PRO A 5 27.00 -3.72 6.04
N LEU A 6 27.17 -2.39 6.06
CA LEU A 6 26.61 -1.48 5.07
C LEU A 6 27.09 -1.79 3.63
N GLU A 7 28.37 -2.07 3.43
CA GLU A 7 28.89 -2.32 2.06
C GLU A 7 28.35 -3.64 1.48
N SER A 8 28.16 -4.68 2.31
CA SER A 8 27.50 -5.92 1.87
C SER A 8 26.03 -5.65 1.52
N PHE A 9 25.32 -4.85 2.33
CA PHE A 9 23.96 -4.43 2.04
C PHE A 9 23.88 -3.67 0.72
N LEU A 10 24.80 -2.76 0.45
CA LEU A 10 24.82 -2.00 -0.79
C LEU A 10 25.12 -2.88 -2.01
N GLY A 11 25.98 -3.88 -1.87
CA GLY A 11 26.24 -4.86 -2.95
C GLY A 11 25.00 -5.70 -3.29
N ASP A 12 24.28 -6.18 -2.27
CA ASP A 12 23.01 -6.89 -2.48
C ASP A 12 21.94 -5.94 -3.09
N LEU A 13 21.89 -4.69 -2.63
CA LEU A 13 20.96 -3.70 -3.15
C LEU A 13 21.24 -3.35 -4.61
N GLU A 14 22.51 -3.28 -5.01
CA GLU A 14 22.90 -3.05 -6.40
C GLU A 14 22.36 -4.14 -7.33
N PHE A 15 22.45 -5.40 -6.92
CA PHE A 15 21.84 -6.52 -7.66
C PHE A 15 20.32 -6.33 -7.82
N LEU A 16 19.63 -6.03 -6.71
CA LEU A 16 18.17 -5.86 -6.72
C LEU A 16 17.73 -4.69 -7.60
N ILE A 17 18.42 -3.56 -7.54
CA ILE A 17 18.08 -2.38 -8.31
C ILE A 17 18.39 -2.58 -9.81
N ASN A 18 19.47 -3.29 -10.14
CA ASN A 18 19.84 -3.60 -11.52
C ASN A 18 19.01 -4.76 -12.12
N THR A 19 17.98 -5.23 -11.42
CA THR A 19 16.98 -6.17 -11.93
C THR A 19 15.66 -5.42 -12.11
N ASP A 20 15.15 -5.33 -13.35
CA ASP A 20 13.79 -4.81 -13.59
C ASP A 20 12.78 -5.68 -12.85
N SER A 21 11.83 -5.06 -12.18
CA SER A 21 10.78 -5.77 -11.42
C SER A 21 9.47 -4.96 -11.37
N GLY A 22 9.07 -4.33 -12.48
CA GLY A 22 7.72 -3.77 -12.55
C GLY A 22 6.66 -4.83 -12.24
N SER A 23 5.50 -4.46 -11.70
CA SER A 23 4.48 -5.47 -11.30
C SER A 23 4.08 -6.42 -12.44
N ALA A 24 4.12 -5.95 -13.69
CA ALA A 24 3.85 -6.78 -14.87
C ALA A 24 5.06 -7.63 -15.33
N ASP A 25 6.26 -7.38 -14.81
CA ASP A 25 7.48 -8.11 -15.16
C ASP A 25 7.65 -9.34 -14.26
N ILE A 26 6.97 -10.41 -14.62
CA ILE A 26 6.95 -11.64 -13.82
C ILE A 26 8.33 -12.31 -13.74
N GLU A 27 9.12 -12.25 -14.82
CA GLU A 27 10.46 -12.85 -14.86
C GLU A 27 11.45 -12.08 -13.97
N GLY A 28 11.47 -10.75 -14.05
CA GLY A 28 12.31 -9.94 -13.19
C GLY A 28 11.92 -10.05 -11.72
N ASN A 29 10.62 -10.02 -11.43
CA ASN A 29 10.12 -10.28 -10.06
C ASN A 29 10.52 -11.68 -9.57
N LEU A 30 10.54 -12.70 -10.44
CA LEU A 30 10.98 -14.02 -10.07
C LEU A 30 12.48 -14.09 -9.73
N GLN A 31 13.32 -13.35 -10.46
CA GLN A 31 14.75 -13.26 -10.15
C GLN A 31 14.97 -12.63 -8.78
N VAL A 32 14.29 -11.50 -8.49
CA VAL A 32 14.35 -10.83 -7.19
C VAL A 32 13.82 -11.75 -6.08
N ALA A 33 12.69 -12.42 -6.30
CA ALA A 33 12.09 -13.36 -5.34
C ALA A 33 13.03 -14.54 -5.04
N SER A 34 13.70 -15.06 -6.07
CA SER A 34 14.65 -16.19 -5.92
C SER A 34 15.85 -15.79 -5.07
N PHE A 35 16.39 -14.58 -5.25
CA PHE A 35 17.44 -14.02 -4.38
C PHE A 35 17.02 -14.05 -2.91
N PHE A 36 15.85 -13.52 -2.58
CA PHE A 36 15.36 -13.53 -1.20
C PHE A 36 15.11 -14.94 -0.68
N LYS A 37 14.53 -15.81 -1.49
CA LYS A 37 14.28 -17.22 -1.12
C LYS A 37 15.57 -17.90 -0.70
N GLU A 38 16.61 -17.84 -1.52
CA GLU A 38 17.90 -18.49 -1.24
C GLU A 38 18.56 -17.93 0.04
N ARG A 39 18.49 -16.64 0.26
CA ARG A 39 19.06 -15.99 1.44
C ARG A 39 18.30 -16.37 2.72
N PHE A 40 16.96 -16.40 2.69
CA PHE A 40 16.16 -16.84 3.83
C PHE A 40 16.40 -18.33 4.15
N GLU A 41 16.57 -19.19 3.14
CA GLU A 41 16.92 -20.59 3.35
C GLU A 41 18.29 -20.73 4.02
N LYS A 42 19.30 -19.98 3.57
CA LYS A 42 20.64 -19.94 4.20
C LYS A 42 20.58 -19.45 5.66
N ALA A 43 19.67 -18.54 5.98
CA ALA A 43 19.41 -18.10 7.37
C ALA A 43 18.64 -19.13 8.20
N GLY A 44 18.34 -20.33 7.67
CA GLY A 44 17.65 -21.41 8.38
C GLY A 44 16.15 -21.20 8.56
N LEU A 45 15.53 -20.34 7.74
CA LEU A 45 14.08 -20.15 7.73
C LEU A 45 13.39 -21.19 6.83
N LYS A 46 12.17 -21.60 7.20
CA LYS A 46 11.31 -22.37 6.32
C LYS A 46 10.72 -21.44 5.26
N THR A 47 11.17 -21.56 4.03
CA THR A 47 10.87 -20.63 2.94
C THR A 47 10.05 -21.31 1.85
N THR A 48 9.13 -20.57 1.25
CA THR A 48 8.31 -21.02 0.11
C THR A 48 8.19 -19.88 -0.90
N LEU A 49 8.32 -20.20 -2.17
CA LEU A 49 8.01 -19.32 -3.29
C LEU A 49 6.64 -19.71 -3.84
N HIS A 50 5.70 -18.82 -3.74
CA HIS A 50 4.34 -18.97 -4.25
C HIS A 50 4.21 -18.28 -5.60
N ARG A 51 3.19 -18.69 -6.37
CA ARG A 51 2.73 -18.03 -7.58
C ARG A 51 1.24 -17.72 -7.38
N VAL A 52 0.87 -16.45 -7.34
CA VAL A 52 -0.50 -16.02 -7.07
C VAL A 52 -1.11 -15.29 -8.25
N GLY A 53 -2.43 -15.34 -8.36
CA GLY A 53 -3.19 -14.74 -9.46
C GLY A 53 -2.97 -15.42 -10.82
N MET A 54 -3.66 -14.92 -11.84
CA MET A 54 -3.57 -15.48 -13.20
C MET A 54 -2.22 -15.21 -13.86
N LEU A 55 -1.59 -14.10 -13.55
CA LEU A 55 -0.25 -13.76 -14.08
C LEU A 55 0.87 -14.52 -13.37
N GLY A 56 0.59 -15.13 -12.21
CA GLY A 56 1.55 -15.87 -11.43
C GLY A 56 2.57 -14.98 -10.73
N HIS A 57 2.12 -13.88 -10.11
CA HIS A 57 2.98 -13.00 -9.33
C HIS A 57 3.74 -13.79 -8.25
N PRO A 58 5.09 -13.71 -8.21
CA PRO A 58 5.86 -14.40 -7.19
C PRO A 58 5.69 -13.73 -5.83
N VAL A 59 5.47 -14.56 -4.80
CA VAL A 59 5.47 -14.13 -3.40
C VAL A 59 6.41 -15.04 -2.63
N VAL A 60 7.42 -14.48 -1.97
CA VAL A 60 8.31 -15.22 -1.08
C VAL A 60 7.80 -15.14 0.34
N THR A 61 7.54 -16.29 0.94
CA THR A 61 7.23 -16.38 2.36
C THR A 61 8.33 -17.11 3.11
N ALA A 62 8.65 -16.65 4.30
CA ALA A 62 9.62 -17.31 5.17
C ALA A 62 9.14 -17.28 6.63
N ARG A 63 9.55 -18.27 7.43
CA ARG A 63 9.18 -18.33 8.86
C ARG A 63 10.21 -19.07 9.70
N THR A 64 10.30 -18.71 10.97
CA THR A 64 10.98 -19.50 11.98
C THR A 64 10.25 -20.82 12.19
N GLN A 65 10.97 -21.88 12.54
CA GLN A 65 10.39 -23.21 12.76
C GLN A 65 9.82 -23.34 14.19
N GLY A 66 8.85 -24.25 14.36
CA GLY A 66 8.40 -24.71 15.69
C GLY A 66 7.40 -23.84 16.42
N SER A 67 6.77 -22.87 15.77
CA SER A 67 5.80 -21.96 16.44
C SER A 67 4.38 -22.15 15.93
N ALA A 68 3.42 -22.26 16.85
CA ALA A 68 1.98 -22.23 16.54
C ALA A 68 1.46 -20.79 16.35
N SER A 69 2.13 -19.80 16.98
CA SER A 69 1.90 -18.37 16.80
C SER A 69 3.24 -17.65 16.75
N TYR A 70 3.29 -16.52 16.09
CA TYR A 70 4.52 -15.76 15.86
C TYR A 70 4.45 -14.41 16.56
N ASP A 71 5.62 -13.88 16.91
CA ASP A 71 5.70 -12.57 17.54
C ASP A 71 5.49 -11.45 16.56
N CYS A 72 6.04 -11.61 15.34
CA CYS A 72 6.05 -10.57 14.33
C CYS A 72 5.77 -11.14 12.94
N PHE A 73 5.07 -10.34 12.15
CA PHE A 73 5.00 -10.46 10.70
C PHE A 73 5.74 -9.30 10.05
N PHE A 74 6.66 -9.59 9.13
CA PHE A 74 7.37 -8.60 8.33
C PHE A 74 6.85 -8.64 6.90
N SER A 75 6.33 -7.51 6.41
CA SER A 75 5.78 -7.34 5.07
C SER A 75 6.60 -6.36 4.26
N GLY A 76 6.82 -6.68 3.02
CA GLY A 76 7.42 -5.80 2.03
C GLY A 76 7.06 -6.25 0.63
N HIS A 77 7.33 -5.38 -0.35
CA HIS A 77 7.15 -5.72 -1.77
C HIS A 77 8.47 -5.60 -2.54
N ILE A 78 8.53 -6.33 -3.66
CA ILE A 78 9.71 -6.40 -4.53
C ILE A 78 9.45 -5.84 -5.92
N ASP A 79 8.19 -5.58 -6.25
CA ASP A 79 7.81 -4.91 -7.49
C ASP A 79 8.04 -3.39 -7.42
N THR A 80 7.96 -2.75 -8.57
CA THR A 80 8.05 -1.31 -8.75
C THR A 80 7.04 -0.82 -9.78
N VAL A 81 6.74 0.48 -9.79
CA VAL A 81 5.89 1.12 -10.83
C VAL A 81 6.57 1.20 -12.20
N PHE A 82 7.85 0.92 -12.30
CA PHE A 82 8.62 1.16 -13.50
C PHE A 82 8.52 0.02 -14.51
N PRO A 83 8.39 0.31 -15.82
CA PRO A 83 8.35 -0.71 -16.86
C PRO A 83 9.69 -1.42 -17.03
N SER A 84 9.66 -2.64 -17.60
CA SER A 84 10.86 -3.37 -17.99
C SER A 84 11.72 -2.54 -18.96
N GLY A 85 13.03 -2.62 -18.82
CA GLY A 85 14.02 -1.82 -19.55
C GLY A 85 14.46 -0.55 -18.82
N THR A 86 13.76 -0.15 -17.75
CA THR A 86 14.10 1.07 -16.98
C THR A 86 15.51 0.98 -16.41
N VAL A 87 15.95 -0.18 -15.99
CA VAL A 87 17.28 -0.40 -15.40
C VAL A 87 18.41 -0.12 -16.41
N SER A 88 18.21 -0.39 -17.69
CA SER A 88 19.21 -0.08 -18.73
C SER A 88 19.43 1.43 -18.90
N GLU A 89 18.43 2.25 -18.61
CA GLU A 89 18.50 3.71 -18.69
C GLU A 89 18.93 4.34 -17.35
N ARG A 90 18.49 3.75 -16.25
CA ARG A 90 18.69 4.24 -14.87
C ARG A 90 19.18 3.13 -13.94
N PRO A 91 20.40 2.57 -14.16
CA PRO A 91 20.96 1.54 -13.28
C PRO A 91 21.26 2.09 -11.89
N PHE A 92 21.57 1.18 -10.97
CA PHE A 92 22.11 1.55 -9.67
C PHE A 92 23.26 2.55 -9.81
N ARG A 93 23.16 3.66 -9.10
CA ARG A 93 24.21 4.68 -9.06
C ARG A 93 24.37 5.20 -7.63
N ARG A 94 25.59 5.09 -7.09
CA ARG A 94 25.96 5.69 -5.81
C ARG A 94 26.52 7.09 -6.03
N GLY A 95 26.07 8.07 -5.26
CA GLY A 95 26.57 9.45 -5.24
C GLY A 95 26.63 10.02 -3.82
N GLY A 96 27.81 10.00 -3.20
CA GLY A 96 27.97 10.40 -1.79
C GLY A 96 27.16 9.50 -0.87
N ASN A 97 26.27 10.11 -0.08
CA ASN A 97 25.38 9.39 0.85
C ASN A 97 24.07 8.90 0.21
N PHE A 98 23.96 8.99 -1.11
CA PHE A 98 22.74 8.62 -1.78
C PHE A 98 22.95 7.51 -2.82
N VAL A 99 21.93 6.67 -2.96
CA VAL A 99 21.81 5.68 -4.02
C VAL A 99 20.57 6.01 -4.83
N TYR A 100 20.72 5.94 -6.16
CA TYR A 100 19.66 6.22 -7.14
C TYR A 100 19.40 4.98 -7.97
N GLY A 101 18.16 4.82 -8.43
CA GLY A 101 17.70 3.74 -9.28
C GLY A 101 16.25 3.36 -8.97
N PRO A 102 15.59 2.57 -9.82
CA PRO A 102 14.18 2.21 -9.65
C PRO A 102 13.96 1.31 -8.44
N GLY A 103 13.03 1.72 -7.57
CA GLY A 103 12.68 0.96 -6.36
C GLY A 103 13.72 1.05 -5.24
N THR A 104 14.63 2.05 -5.25
CA THR A 104 15.64 2.21 -4.20
C THR A 104 15.01 2.41 -2.83
N VAL A 105 14.00 3.27 -2.70
CA VAL A 105 13.30 3.55 -1.46
C VAL A 105 11.91 2.92 -1.42
N ASP A 106 11.35 2.59 -2.58
CA ASP A 106 10.01 2.00 -2.73
C ASP A 106 10.08 0.70 -3.55
N MET A 107 10.20 -0.52 -2.88
CA MET A 107 10.76 -0.55 -1.52
C MET A 107 11.86 -1.62 -1.39
N LYS A 108 12.70 -1.81 -2.46
CA LYS A 108 13.76 -2.85 -2.46
C LYS A 108 14.72 -2.75 -1.27
N ALA A 109 15.08 -1.52 -0.84
CA ALA A 109 15.89 -1.35 0.36
C ALA A 109 15.14 -1.76 1.64
N GLY A 110 13.83 -1.56 1.71
CA GLY A 110 12.99 -2.03 2.81
C GLY A 110 12.91 -3.56 2.85
N ALA A 111 12.66 -4.20 1.70
CA ALA A 111 12.66 -5.65 1.57
C ALA A 111 14.02 -6.26 1.93
N LEU A 112 15.12 -5.62 1.50
CA LEU A 112 16.47 -6.06 1.87
C LEU A 112 16.75 -5.86 3.37
N LEU A 113 16.21 -4.80 3.99
CA LEU A 113 16.33 -4.60 5.43
C LEU A 113 15.63 -5.70 6.23
N ILE A 114 14.49 -6.22 5.74
CA ILE A 114 13.82 -7.41 6.32
C ILE A 114 14.77 -8.60 6.33
N LEU A 115 15.47 -8.85 5.22
CA LEU A 115 16.41 -9.97 5.12
C LEU A 115 17.53 -9.84 6.15
N TYR A 116 18.22 -8.73 6.20
CA TYR A 116 19.31 -8.50 7.16
C TYR A 116 18.83 -8.54 8.61
N LEU A 117 17.63 -8.02 8.88
CA LEU A 117 17.02 -8.13 10.20
C LEU A 117 16.70 -9.58 10.56
N ALA A 118 16.17 -10.36 9.63
CA ALA A 118 15.87 -11.77 9.84
C ALA A 118 17.13 -12.60 10.11
N GLU A 119 18.20 -12.39 9.35
CA GLU A 119 19.51 -13.03 9.57
C GLU A 119 20.04 -12.70 10.97
N TYR A 120 20.06 -11.43 11.35
CA TYR A 120 20.49 -10.98 12.68
C TYR A 120 19.64 -11.58 13.82
N LEU A 121 18.32 -11.55 13.68
CA LEU A 121 17.41 -12.08 14.70
C LEU A 121 17.54 -13.61 14.85
N ARG A 122 17.83 -14.33 13.79
CA ARG A 122 18.10 -15.78 13.86
C ARG A 122 19.35 -16.12 14.63
N GLU A 123 20.38 -15.31 14.50
CA GLU A 123 21.66 -15.50 15.17
C GLU A 123 21.63 -15.01 16.64
N GLU A 124 21.20 -13.79 16.88
CA GLU A 124 21.32 -13.11 18.17
C GLU A 124 20.08 -13.27 19.07
N HIS A 125 18.90 -13.56 18.48
CA HIS A 125 17.61 -13.67 19.19
C HIS A 125 16.82 -14.91 18.76
N PRO A 126 17.37 -16.13 18.89
CA PRO A 126 16.78 -17.37 18.34
C PRO A 126 15.41 -17.74 18.93
N THR A 127 15.03 -17.15 20.07
CA THR A 127 13.72 -17.36 20.70
C THR A 127 12.62 -16.48 20.13
N LEU A 128 12.97 -15.45 19.35
CA LEU A 128 11.99 -14.61 18.70
C LEU A 128 11.47 -15.30 17.45
N SER A 129 10.14 -15.43 17.36
CA SER A 129 9.47 -16.10 16.25
C SER A 129 8.84 -15.08 15.31
N PHE A 130 9.05 -15.26 14.01
CA PHE A 130 8.49 -14.35 13.01
C PHE A 130 8.15 -15.06 11.71
N THR A 131 7.27 -14.42 10.96
CA THR A 131 6.95 -14.75 9.56
C THR A 131 7.26 -13.55 8.67
N ILE A 132 7.54 -13.81 7.41
CA ILE A 132 7.87 -12.82 6.39
C ILE A 132 7.03 -13.10 5.16
N ALA A 133 6.57 -12.06 4.48
CA ALA A 133 6.08 -12.15 3.11
C ALA A 133 6.60 -10.96 2.29
N LEU A 134 7.15 -11.27 1.12
CA LEU A 134 7.56 -10.30 0.11
C LEU A 134 6.75 -10.57 -1.15
N ASN A 135 5.83 -9.68 -1.49
CA ASN A 135 4.95 -9.77 -2.66
C ASN A 135 5.50 -8.97 -3.86
N SER A 136 4.91 -9.16 -5.03
CA SER A 136 5.31 -8.51 -6.28
C SER A 136 4.13 -7.89 -7.06
N ASP A 137 3.09 -7.50 -6.34
CA ASP A 137 1.89 -6.87 -6.89
C ASP A 137 1.39 -5.71 -6.01
N GLU A 138 2.27 -5.14 -5.15
CA GLU A 138 1.89 -4.04 -4.26
C GLU A 138 1.55 -2.78 -5.04
N GLU A 139 2.34 -2.45 -6.04
CA GLU A 139 2.19 -1.21 -6.83
C GLU A 139 0.90 -1.16 -7.67
N ILE A 140 0.27 -2.32 -7.85
CA ILE A 140 -1.08 -2.45 -8.41
C ILE A 140 -2.13 -2.77 -7.34
N GLY A 141 -1.72 -2.75 -6.05
CA GLY A 141 -2.59 -2.83 -4.88
C GLY A 141 -2.79 -4.21 -4.29
N SER A 142 -1.84 -5.10 -4.47
CA SER A 142 -1.82 -6.47 -3.90
C SER A 142 -3.10 -7.28 -4.17
N PRO A 143 -3.66 -7.24 -5.40
CA PRO A 143 -4.94 -7.91 -5.65
C PRO A 143 -4.83 -9.42 -5.45
N ASP A 144 -3.72 -10.02 -5.83
CA ASP A 144 -3.51 -11.45 -5.84
C ASP A 144 -2.81 -11.96 -4.57
N SER A 145 -1.91 -11.17 -3.99
CA SER A 145 -1.12 -11.56 -2.80
C SER A 145 -1.85 -11.32 -1.49
N THR A 146 -2.83 -10.41 -1.40
CA THR A 146 -3.54 -10.08 -0.15
C THR A 146 -4.03 -11.29 0.65
N PRO A 147 -4.63 -12.35 0.06
CA PRO A 147 -5.06 -13.53 0.83
C PRO A 147 -3.89 -14.21 1.54
N LEU A 148 -2.76 -14.36 0.85
CA LEU A 148 -1.55 -14.99 1.39
C LEU A 148 -0.91 -14.11 2.49
N LEU A 149 -0.82 -12.80 2.28
CA LEU A 149 -0.32 -11.86 3.29
C LEU A 149 -1.14 -11.97 4.58
N ARG A 150 -2.47 -12.01 4.48
CA ARG A 150 -3.38 -12.17 5.62
C ARG A 150 -3.21 -13.51 6.33
N GLU A 151 -3.05 -14.60 5.59
CA GLU A 151 -2.80 -15.93 6.14
C GLU A 151 -1.55 -15.93 7.03
N PHE A 152 -0.44 -15.36 6.53
CA PHE A 152 0.83 -15.31 7.27
C PHE A 152 0.80 -14.34 8.45
N ALA A 153 0.06 -13.23 8.34
CA ALA A 153 -0.07 -12.22 9.39
C ALA A 153 -1.05 -12.64 10.50
N ALA A 154 -2.10 -13.40 10.20
CA ALA A 154 -3.19 -13.70 11.13
C ALA A 154 -2.74 -14.40 12.43
N ASN A 155 -1.67 -15.19 12.36
CA ASN A 155 -1.12 -15.90 13.52
C ASN A 155 0.02 -15.13 14.22
N CYS A 156 0.18 -13.83 13.93
CA CYS A 156 1.22 -12.98 14.51
C CYS A 156 0.64 -12.03 15.54
N ARG A 157 1.48 -11.55 16.46
CA ARG A 157 1.09 -10.56 17.47
C ARG A 157 1.21 -9.12 16.97
N HIS A 158 2.19 -8.86 16.10
CA HIS A 158 2.52 -7.52 15.59
C HIS A 158 2.85 -7.60 14.10
N ILE A 159 2.49 -6.58 13.37
CA ILE A 159 2.74 -6.45 11.93
C ILE A 159 3.66 -5.26 11.69
N PHE A 160 4.71 -5.46 10.88
CA PHE A 160 5.66 -4.44 10.46
C PHE A 160 5.74 -4.41 8.94
N VAL A 161 5.42 -3.26 8.34
CA VAL A 161 5.50 -3.04 6.90
C VAL A 161 6.70 -2.16 6.60
N PHE A 162 7.59 -2.61 5.73
CA PHE A 162 8.90 -2.00 5.54
C PHE A 162 8.95 -0.97 4.41
N GLU A 163 7.84 -0.24 4.23
CA GLU A 163 7.84 0.98 3.43
C GLU A 163 8.89 1.98 3.89
N GLY A 164 9.32 2.88 2.99
CA GLY A 164 10.28 3.92 3.34
C GLY A 164 9.81 4.77 4.54
N GLN A 165 10.71 5.02 5.50
CA GLN A 165 10.43 5.90 6.63
C GLN A 165 10.04 7.30 6.16
N ARG A 166 9.25 7.99 6.95
CA ARG A 166 8.90 9.40 6.68
C ARG A 166 10.00 10.33 7.19
N LYS A 167 9.83 11.64 6.95
CA LYS A 167 10.82 12.66 7.34
C LYS A 167 11.25 12.47 8.80
N GLN A 168 12.54 12.70 9.10
CA GLN A 168 13.10 12.57 10.44
C GLN A 168 12.95 11.18 11.08
N GLY A 169 12.84 10.11 10.28
CA GLY A 169 12.76 8.76 10.80
C GLY A 169 11.41 8.37 11.38
N GLN A 170 10.35 9.10 11.06
CA GLN A 170 9.00 8.79 11.54
C GLN A 170 8.49 7.47 10.96
N PHE A 171 7.78 6.72 11.81
CA PHE A 171 6.97 5.58 11.43
C PHE A 171 5.55 6.01 11.03
N VAL A 172 4.87 5.19 10.26
CA VAL A 172 3.47 5.41 9.89
C VAL A 172 2.58 4.49 10.74
N ASN A 173 1.66 5.08 11.48
CA ASN A 173 0.70 4.36 12.32
C ASN A 173 -0.77 4.59 11.92
N GLU A 174 -1.01 5.47 10.96
CA GLU A 174 -2.31 5.70 10.34
C GLU A 174 -2.14 5.93 8.84
N ARG A 175 -3.04 5.34 8.03
CA ARG A 175 -3.11 5.58 6.59
C ARG A 175 -4.55 5.84 6.18
N LYS A 176 -4.77 6.74 5.21
CA LYS A 176 -6.10 6.89 4.61
C LYS A 176 -6.49 5.63 3.86
N GLY A 177 -7.77 5.30 3.89
CA GLY A 177 -8.39 4.39 2.95
C GLY A 177 -8.63 5.07 1.60
N ILE A 178 -8.72 4.26 0.54
CA ILE A 178 -9.06 4.70 -0.81
C ILE A 178 -10.20 3.83 -1.32
N ALA A 179 -11.19 4.45 -1.96
CA ALA A 179 -12.18 3.75 -2.75
C ALA A 179 -12.35 4.47 -4.10
N LYS A 180 -12.46 3.69 -5.16
CA LYS A 180 -12.68 4.21 -6.51
C LYS A 180 -13.99 3.67 -7.04
N PHE A 181 -14.74 4.52 -7.74
CA PHE A 181 -16.04 4.19 -8.29
C PHE A 181 -16.14 4.67 -9.73
N ASP A 182 -16.77 3.84 -10.58
CA ASP A 182 -17.41 4.27 -11.81
C ASP A 182 -18.83 4.72 -11.47
N ILE A 183 -19.25 5.83 -12.06
CA ILE A 183 -20.59 6.39 -11.94
C ILE A 183 -21.20 6.37 -13.32
N GLU A 184 -22.36 5.77 -13.45
CA GLU A 184 -23.14 5.74 -14.69
C GLU A 184 -24.52 6.35 -14.45
N VAL A 185 -24.91 7.25 -15.33
CA VAL A 185 -26.24 7.89 -15.30
C VAL A 185 -26.92 7.68 -16.62
N LEU A 186 -28.13 7.12 -16.57
CA LEU A 186 -29.03 6.97 -17.71
C LEU A 186 -30.19 7.94 -17.59
N GLY A 187 -30.53 8.60 -18.66
CA GLY A 187 -31.66 9.50 -18.81
C GLY A 187 -32.53 9.15 -20.05
N VAL A 188 -33.17 10.13 -20.61
CA VAL A 188 -34.06 9.95 -21.81
C VAL A 188 -33.64 10.94 -22.88
N ALA A 189 -33.30 10.42 -24.06
CA ALA A 189 -32.99 11.26 -25.23
C ALA A 189 -34.23 11.92 -25.80
N SER A 190 -34.11 13.17 -26.24
CA SER A 190 -35.12 13.85 -27.04
C SER A 190 -34.49 14.98 -27.86
N HIS A 191 -35.21 15.52 -28.85
CA HIS A 191 -34.70 16.66 -29.58
C HIS A 191 -34.83 17.93 -28.75
N ALA A 192 -33.67 18.57 -28.45
CA ALA A 192 -33.58 19.68 -27.50
C ALA A 192 -34.42 20.92 -27.92
N GLY A 193 -34.68 21.11 -29.21
CA GLY A 193 -35.45 22.26 -29.72
C GLY A 193 -36.95 21.97 -29.97
N THR A 194 -37.32 20.74 -30.33
CA THR A 194 -38.70 20.40 -30.71
C THR A 194 -39.50 19.65 -29.63
N ALA A 195 -38.82 18.92 -28.77
CA ALA A 195 -39.46 18.10 -27.74
C ALA A 195 -38.65 18.03 -26.44
N PRO A 196 -38.12 19.15 -25.90
CA PRO A 196 -37.23 19.12 -24.72
C PRO A 196 -37.92 18.53 -23.48
N GLN A 197 -39.24 18.65 -23.37
CA GLN A 197 -40.01 18.13 -22.23
C GLN A 197 -40.15 16.60 -22.21
N GLN A 198 -39.81 15.92 -23.31
CA GLN A 198 -39.82 14.46 -23.40
C GLN A 198 -38.47 13.84 -22.99
N GLY A 199 -37.40 14.65 -22.86
CA GLY A 199 -36.10 14.22 -22.49
C GLY A 199 -35.82 14.39 -21.00
N VAL A 200 -34.87 13.60 -20.49
CA VAL A 200 -34.32 13.73 -19.13
C VAL A 200 -32.79 13.69 -19.21
N SER A 201 -32.15 14.77 -18.82
CA SER A 201 -30.71 14.93 -19.05
C SER A 201 -29.86 14.15 -18.04
N ALA A 202 -29.14 13.16 -18.51
CA ALA A 202 -28.15 12.44 -17.72
C ALA A 202 -26.96 13.33 -17.29
N ILE A 203 -26.55 14.29 -18.13
CA ILE A 203 -25.48 15.25 -17.77
C ILE A 203 -25.92 16.12 -16.61
N LEU A 204 -27.18 16.61 -16.59
CA LEU A 204 -27.66 17.44 -15.50
C LEU A 204 -27.71 16.65 -14.19
N GLU A 205 -28.24 15.42 -14.21
CA GLU A 205 -28.21 14.53 -13.02
C GLU A 205 -26.79 14.32 -12.50
N LEU A 206 -25.85 13.96 -13.40
CA LEU A 206 -24.44 13.75 -13.03
C LEU A 206 -23.82 15.02 -12.43
N SER A 207 -24.18 16.20 -12.95
CA SER A 207 -23.69 17.49 -12.44
C SER A 207 -24.16 17.75 -11.01
N GLU A 208 -25.42 17.43 -10.68
CA GLU A 208 -25.97 17.55 -9.31
C GLU A 208 -25.27 16.57 -8.36
N ILE A 209 -24.99 15.34 -8.80
CA ILE A 209 -24.22 14.36 -8.04
C ILE A 209 -22.80 14.88 -7.70
N VAL A 210 -22.11 15.49 -8.69
CA VAL A 210 -20.78 16.07 -8.47
C VAL A 210 -20.83 17.23 -7.47
N VAL A 211 -21.85 18.08 -7.54
CA VAL A 211 -22.09 19.16 -6.58
C VAL A 211 -22.33 18.59 -5.17
N ASP A 212 -23.11 17.53 -5.04
CA ASP A 212 -23.37 16.90 -3.74
C ASP A 212 -22.11 16.27 -3.15
N PHE A 213 -21.26 15.61 -3.96
CA PHE A 213 -19.98 15.12 -3.49
C PHE A 213 -19.06 16.25 -2.99
N SER A 214 -19.07 17.41 -3.65
CA SER A 214 -18.30 18.56 -3.16
C SER A 214 -18.69 19.00 -1.75
N LYS A 215 -19.98 18.90 -1.40
CA LYS A 215 -20.52 19.21 -0.07
C LYS A 215 -20.22 18.11 0.96
N LEU A 216 -20.08 16.86 0.51
CA LEU A 216 -19.78 15.72 1.37
C LEU A 216 -18.29 15.65 1.76
N GLN A 217 -17.42 16.33 1.02
CA GLN A 217 -15.99 16.43 1.33
C GLN A 217 -15.79 17.10 2.70
N ASN A 218 -14.83 16.58 3.48
CA ASN A 218 -14.44 17.16 4.76
C ASN A 218 -12.92 17.02 4.95
N LEU A 219 -12.17 18.01 4.48
CA LEU A 219 -10.71 17.99 4.51
C LEU A 219 -10.16 18.07 5.94
N GLU A 220 -10.87 18.70 6.88
CA GLU A 220 -10.47 18.76 8.29
C GLU A 220 -10.51 17.36 8.93
N ARG A 221 -11.49 16.55 8.57
CA ARG A 221 -11.58 15.13 8.96
C ARG A 221 -10.76 14.20 8.08
N GLY A 222 -10.07 14.75 7.07
CA GLY A 222 -9.24 14.00 6.14
C GLY A 222 -10.01 13.26 5.04
N THR A 223 -11.31 13.53 4.87
CA THR A 223 -12.10 12.96 3.77
C THR A 223 -12.02 13.87 2.55
N SER A 224 -11.50 13.36 1.44
CA SER A 224 -11.48 14.03 0.14
C SER A 224 -12.18 13.19 -0.92
N ILE A 225 -12.96 13.86 -1.78
CA ILE A 225 -13.67 13.25 -2.90
C ILE A 225 -13.25 13.98 -4.17
N ASN A 226 -12.77 13.24 -5.14
CA ASN A 226 -12.34 13.78 -6.42
C ASN A 226 -13.07 13.05 -7.55
N VAL A 227 -13.92 13.77 -8.29
CA VAL A 227 -14.45 13.30 -9.57
C VAL A 227 -13.46 13.77 -10.63
N GLY A 228 -12.56 12.86 -11.03
CA GLY A 228 -11.40 13.19 -11.88
C GLY A 228 -11.69 13.12 -13.38
N LEU A 229 -12.69 12.35 -13.79
CA LEU A 229 -13.11 12.17 -15.18
C LEU A 229 -14.62 12.26 -15.27
N MET A 230 -15.12 12.91 -16.32
CA MET A 230 -16.55 13.05 -16.60
C MET A 230 -16.78 13.16 -18.10
N GLU A 231 -17.76 12.44 -18.63
CA GLU A 231 -18.15 12.47 -20.03
C GLU A 231 -19.65 12.28 -20.20
N GLY A 232 -20.21 12.68 -21.33
CA GLY A 232 -21.64 12.48 -21.62
C GLY A 232 -22.14 13.21 -22.85
N GLY A 233 -23.34 12.79 -23.30
CA GLY A 233 -24.03 13.35 -24.46
C GLY A 233 -23.47 12.82 -25.80
N SER A 234 -24.20 13.14 -26.90
CA SER A 234 -23.86 12.70 -28.26
C SER A 234 -23.89 13.84 -29.27
N ALA A 235 -24.76 14.84 -29.07
CA ALA A 235 -24.92 15.99 -29.99
C ALA A 235 -25.53 17.19 -29.26
N LEU A 236 -25.25 18.41 -29.74
CA LEU A 236 -25.70 19.66 -29.12
C LEU A 236 -27.25 19.82 -29.14
N ASN A 237 -27.93 19.21 -30.12
CA ASN A 237 -29.37 19.31 -30.29
C ASN A 237 -30.15 18.10 -29.71
N VAL A 238 -29.49 17.27 -28.90
CA VAL A 238 -30.07 16.08 -28.24
C VAL A 238 -29.95 16.22 -26.74
N ILE A 239 -31.06 16.03 -25.99
CA ILE A 239 -31.02 15.87 -24.54
C ILE A 239 -30.22 14.60 -24.24
N PRO A 240 -29.13 14.67 -23.44
CA PRO A 240 -28.23 13.54 -23.25
C PRO A 240 -28.86 12.43 -22.40
N ALA A 241 -28.95 11.22 -22.99
CA ALA A 241 -29.48 10.05 -22.31
C ALA A 241 -28.45 9.26 -21.54
N HIS A 242 -27.16 9.61 -21.67
CA HIS A 242 -26.08 8.93 -20.98
C HIS A 242 -25.01 9.93 -20.53
N ALA A 243 -24.50 9.73 -19.30
CA ALA A 243 -23.32 10.40 -18.78
C ALA A 243 -22.59 9.45 -17.81
N SER A 244 -21.28 9.58 -17.71
CA SER A 244 -20.47 8.79 -16.80
C SER A 244 -19.38 9.62 -16.14
N ALA A 245 -18.89 9.15 -14.99
CA ALA A 245 -17.78 9.76 -14.29
C ALA A 245 -16.94 8.71 -13.56
N LYS A 246 -15.70 9.07 -13.23
CA LYS A 246 -14.81 8.28 -12.34
C LYS A 246 -14.46 9.09 -11.11
N MET A 247 -14.67 8.49 -9.95
CA MET A 247 -14.49 9.12 -8.65
C MET A 247 -13.47 8.38 -7.79
N GLU A 248 -12.59 9.12 -7.11
CA GLU A 248 -11.74 8.64 -6.03
C GLU A 248 -12.18 9.27 -4.70
N LEU A 249 -12.36 8.42 -3.71
CA LEU A 249 -12.63 8.77 -2.32
C LEU A 249 -11.41 8.41 -1.47
N ARG A 250 -10.89 9.36 -0.67
CA ARG A 250 -9.92 9.10 0.39
C ARG A 250 -10.52 9.46 1.74
N TYR A 251 -10.33 8.61 2.75
CA TYR A 251 -10.99 8.76 4.03
C TYR A 251 -10.11 8.17 5.16
N THR A 252 -10.35 8.62 6.40
CA THR A 252 -9.50 8.30 7.56
C THR A 252 -10.07 7.22 8.47
N SER A 253 -11.37 6.87 8.33
CA SER A 253 -12.03 5.90 9.20
C SER A 253 -13.14 5.14 8.48
N HIS A 254 -13.44 3.94 8.96
CA HIS A 254 -14.59 3.16 8.47
C HIS A 254 -15.91 3.95 8.59
N ARG A 255 -16.06 4.74 9.66
CA ARG A 255 -17.25 5.60 9.85
C ARG A 255 -17.42 6.61 8.72
N GLU A 256 -16.34 7.24 8.25
CA GLU A 256 -16.38 8.16 7.12
C GLU A 256 -16.72 7.43 5.82
N TYR A 257 -16.16 6.26 5.59
CA TYR A 257 -16.50 5.43 4.43
C TYR A 257 -17.99 5.10 4.39
N GLU A 258 -18.53 4.58 5.49
CA GLU A 258 -19.97 4.29 5.60
C GLU A 258 -20.86 5.54 5.41
N ARG A 259 -20.40 6.71 5.87
CA ARG A 259 -21.12 7.97 5.64
C ARG A 259 -21.27 8.27 4.16
N ILE A 260 -20.19 8.09 3.39
CA ILE A 260 -20.20 8.30 1.93
C ILE A 260 -21.02 7.20 1.23
N LEU A 261 -20.89 5.93 1.62
CA LEU A 261 -21.69 4.85 1.05
C LEU A 261 -23.22 5.08 1.24
N ARG A 262 -23.63 5.59 2.40
CA ARG A 262 -25.04 5.98 2.63
C ARG A 262 -25.49 7.11 1.69
N ALA A 263 -24.63 8.06 1.39
CA ALA A 263 -24.93 9.12 0.44
C ALA A 263 -25.05 8.57 -1.00
N ILE A 264 -24.12 7.69 -1.40
CA ILE A 264 -24.14 6.97 -2.68
C ILE A 264 -25.47 6.21 -2.82
N SER A 265 -25.84 5.37 -1.86
CA SER A 265 -27.09 4.60 -1.87
C SER A 265 -28.33 5.49 -1.96
N LYS A 266 -28.29 6.68 -1.34
CA LYS A 266 -29.38 7.65 -1.47
C LYS A 266 -29.48 8.20 -2.90
N MET A 267 -28.37 8.51 -3.55
CA MET A 267 -28.34 9.01 -4.92
C MET A 267 -28.86 7.96 -5.90
N GLU A 268 -28.52 6.68 -5.71
CA GLU A 268 -29.04 5.58 -6.52
C GLU A 268 -30.56 5.37 -6.34
N THR A 269 -31.03 5.44 -5.09
CA THR A 269 -32.47 5.17 -4.79
C THR A 269 -33.38 6.37 -5.03
N LYS A 270 -32.83 7.58 -4.98
CA LYS A 270 -33.56 8.83 -5.18
C LYS A 270 -32.73 9.82 -5.97
N PRO A 271 -32.64 9.66 -7.31
CA PRO A 271 -31.98 10.62 -8.18
C PRO A 271 -32.60 12.03 -8.06
N HIS A 272 -31.84 13.07 -8.44
CA HIS A 272 -32.32 14.46 -8.43
C HIS A 272 -33.41 14.69 -9.50
N LEU A 273 -33.24 14.09 -10.68
CA LEU A 273 -34.19 14.20 -11.78
C LEU A 273 -35.04 12.93 -11.86
N SER A 274 -36.36 13.11 -11.77
CA SER A 274 -37.29 12.01 -12.06
C SER A 274 -37.11 11.51 -13.50
N GLY A 275 -36.93 10.21 -13.66
CA GLY A 275 -36.69 9.58 -14.95
C GLY A 275 -35.23 9.33 -15.30
N THR A 276 -34.31 9.63 -14.41
CA THR A 276 -32.92 9.13 -14.50
C THR A 276 -32.74 7.87 -13.65
N SER A 277 -31.72 7.08 -13.99
CA SER A 277 -31.16 6.04 -13.11
C SER A 277 -29.69 6.28 -12.91
N VAL A 278 -29.21 6.03 -11.69
CA VAL A 278 -27.83 6.25 -11.26
C VAL A 278 -27.28 4.95 -10.70
N THR A 279 -26.08 4.57 -11.13
CA THR A 279 -25.38 3.37 -10.67
C THR A 279 -23.97 3.71 -10.28
N PHE A 280 -23.52 3.24 -9.11
CA PHE A 280 -22.15 3.32 -8.67
C PHE A 280 -21.54 1.91 -8.64
N THR A 281 -20.48 1.70 -9.41
CA THR A 281 -19.73 0.44 -9.43
C THR A 281 -18.38 0.64 -8.74
N ALA A 282 -18.13 -0.10 -7.66
CA ALA A 282 -16.83 -0.05 -6.98
C ALA A 282 -15.75 -0.70 -7.87
N ILE A 283 -14.69 0.05 -8.17
CA ILE A 283 -13.52 -0.43 -8.93
C ILE A 283 -12.49 -1.03 -7.98
N SER A 284 -12.19 -0.33 -6.89
CA SER A 284 -11.22 -0.78 -5.90
C SER A 284 -11.54 -0.20 -4.52
N HIS A 285 -11.12 -0.93 -3.48
CA HIS A 285 -11.30 -0.52 -2.09
C HIS A 285 -10.10 -0.96 -1.24
N TYR A 286 -9.54 0.01 -0.52
CA TYR A 286 -8.49 -0.17 0.48
C TYR A 286 -9.01 0.41 1.80
N PRO A 287 -9.16 -0.40 2.86
CA PRO A 287 -9.59 0.12 4.16
C PRO A 287 -8.56 1.09 4.73
N PRO A 288 -8.92 1.97 5.65
CA PRO A 288 -7.96 2.81 6.34
C PRO A 288 -7.16 1.97 7.34
N LEU A 289 -5.91 2.36 7.59
CA LEU A 289 -5.16 1.92 8.76
C LEU A 289 -5.51 2.88 9.91
N GLU A 290 -6.34 2.43 10.83
CA GLU A 290 -6.75 3.19 12.01
C GLU A 290 -5.96 2.74 13.25
N ILE A 291 -5.77 3.64 14.22
CA ILE A 291 -5.16 3.28 15.51
C ILE A 291 -6.16 2.46 16.33
N THR A 292 -5.96 1.15 16.39
CA THR A 292 -6.73 0.22 17.24
C THR A 292 -6.26 0.29 18.70
N GLU A 293 -7.03 -0.28 19.65
CA GLU A 293 -6.56 -0.41 21.04
C GLU A 293 -5.28 -1.26 21.13
N ALA A 294 -5.16 -2.30 20.32
CA ALA A 294 -3.93 -3.09 20.22
C ALA A 294 -2.74 -2.27 19.72
N ALA A 295 -2.95 -1.38 18.74
CA ALA A 295 -1.91 -0.45 18.27
C ALA A 295 -1.51 0.54 19.38
N LYS A 296 -2.46 1.07 20.15
CA LYS A 296 -2.16 1.95 21.31
C LYS A 296 -1.32 1.22 22.36
N GLN A 297 -1.65 -0.01 22.69
CA GLN A 297 -0.88 -0.84 23.64
C GLN A 297 0.55 -1.06 23.13
N MET A 298 0.72 -1.39 21.85
CA MET A 298 2.05 -1.52 21.24
C MET A 298 2.82 -0.19 21.35
N MET A 299 2.20 0.93 21.01
CA MET A 299 2.84 2.25 21.10
C MET A 299 3.25 2.60 22.55
N GLN A 300 2.43 2.26 23.54
CA GLN A 300 2.77 2.42 24.96
C GLN A 300 3.97 1.56 25.36
N THR A 301 4.01 0.31 24.92
CA THR A 301 5.17 -0.59 25.14
C THR A 301 6.46 -0.03 24.53
N LEU A 302 6.33 0.60 23.35
CA LEU A 302 7.46 1.19 22.62
C LEU A 302 7.80 2.63 23.04
N ALA A 303 7.03 3.26 23.94
CA ALA A 303 7.25 4.65 24.38
C ALA A 303 8.67 4.96 24.86
N PRO A 304 9.38 4.06 25.60
CA PRO A 304 10.77 4.32 26.01
C PRO A 304 11.77 4.47 24.85
N LEU A 305 11.41 4.01 23.64
CA LEU A 305 12.26 4.15 22.45
C LEU A 305 12.10 5.53 21.76
N ASN A 306 11.22 6.39 22.27
CA ASN A 306 10.94 7.74 21.73
C ASN A 306 10.67 7.73 20.21
N LEU A 307 9.81 6.82 19.75
CA LEU A 307 9.45 6.72 18.35
C LEU A 307 8.54 7.89 17.94
N ALA A 308 8.83 8.49 16.78
CA ALA A 308 7.95 9.48 16.18
C ALA A 308 7.00 8.83 15.18
N TYR A 309 5.72 9.22 15.19
CA TYR A 309 4.66 8.67 14.35
C TYR A 309 4.04 9.75 13.48
N VAL A 310 3.51 9.34 12.32
CA VAL A 310 2.83 10.23 11.37
C VAL A 310 1.69 9.51 10.65
N LYS A 311 0.68 10.28 10.26
CA LYS A 311 -0.39 9.84 9.34
C LYS A 311 0.09 9.96 7.90
N ALA A 312 -0.14 8.92 7.09
CA ALA A 312 0.18 8.93 5.66
C ALA A 312 -1.10 9.04 4.80
N GLY A 313 -0.97 9.74 3.67
CA GLY A 313 -2.07 9.92 2.73
C GLY A 313 -2.18 8.82 1.67
N GLY A 314 -1.07 8.12 1.39
CA GLY A 314 -1.03 6.96 0.48
C GLY A 314 -1.35 5.66 1.20
N THR A 315 -1.68 4.63 0.42
CA THR A 315 -1.89 3.25 0.88
C THR A 315 -0.59 2.45 0.83
N SER A 316 -0.59 1.29 1.48
CA SER A 316 0.40 0.22 1.40
C SER A 316 -0.26 -1.10 1.78
N ASP A 317 0.50 -2.18 1.83
CA ASP A 317 0.02 -3.46 2.37
C ASP A 317 -0.49 -3.37 3.81
N ALA A 318 -0.07 -2.36 4.58
CA ALA A 318 -0.65 -2.09 5.91
C ALA A 318 -2.17 -1.89 5.86
N ASN A 319 -2.69 -1.26 4.79
CA ASN A 319 -4.13 -1.10 4.58
C ASN A 319 -4.81 -2.45 4.32
N ARG A 320 -4.16 -3.34 3.56
CA ARG A 320 -4.68 -4.69 3.27
C ARG A 320 -4.76 -5.57 4.51
N LEU A 321 -3.83 -5.35 5.45
CA LEU A 321 -3.72 -6.09 6.71
C LEU A 321 -4.53 -5.48 7.86
N ALA A 322 -4.99 -4.24 7.73
CA ALA A 322 -5.74 -3.53 8.78
C ALA A 322 -7.00 -4.26 9.27
N CYS A 323 -7.66 -5.04 8.39
CA CYS A 323 -8.84 -5.83 8.73
C CYS A 323 -8.58 -6.94 9.78
N LEU A 324 -7.32 -7.30 10.04
CA LEU A 324 -6.97 -8.29 11.06
C LEU A 324 -7.07 -7.73 12.48
N GLY A 325 -7.20 -6.41 12.65
CA GLY A 325 -7.28 -5.75 13.96
C GLY A 325 -6.00 -5.82 14.80
N LEU A 326 -4.93 -6.37 14.25
CA LEU A 326 -3.63 -6.48 14.90
C LEU A 326 -2.90 -5.12 14.93
N PRO A 327 -1.97 -4.91 15.86
CA PRO A 327 -1.15 -3.71 15.86
C PRO A 327 -0.20 -3.70 14.66
N ILE A 328 -0.28 -2.64 13.87
CA ILE A 328 0.52 -2.46 12.65
C ILE A 328 1.41 -1.23 12.81
N LEU A 329 2.67 -1.37 12.47
CA LEU A 329 3.63 -0.27 12.31
C LEU A 329 4.19 -0.32 10.89
N ASP A 330 4.07 0.77 10.18
CA ASP A 330 4.53 0.90 8.81
C ASP A 330 5.62 1.98 8.69
N GLY A 331 6.25 2.11 7.52
CA GLY A 331 7.42 2.97 7.36
C GLY A 331 8.65 2.42 8.09
N CYS A 332 8.76 1.09 8.21
CA CYS A 332 9.84 0.41 8.90
C CYS A 332 11.14 0.32 8.08
N GLY A 333 11.12 0.68 6.81
CA GLY A 333 12.28 0.72 5.91
C GLY A 333 13.16 1.95 6.09
N PRO A 334 14.28 2.03 5.38
CA PRO A 334 15.20 3.17 5.40
C PRO A 334 14.62 4.39 4.70
N GLY A 335 15.29 5.54 4.80
CA GLY A 335 14.83 6.82 4.30
C GLY A 335 15.36 7.17 2.93
N GLY A 336 14.56 7.91 2.19
CA GLY A 336 14.90 8.43 0.88
C GLY A 336 13.82 9.42 0.40
N GLY A 337 13.65 9.53 -0.90
CA GLY A 337 12.67 10.46 -1.44
C GLY A 337 12.32 10.20 -2.90
N PHE A 338 11.28 10.91 -3.33
CA PHE A 338 10.76 10.91 -4.69
C PHE A 338 10.40 9.52 -5.24
N PRO A 339 9.70 8.63 -4.44
CA PRO A 339 9.21 7.37 -4.97
C PRO A 339 8.38 7.61 -6.24
N HIS A 340 8.27 6.60 -7.10
CA HIS A 340 7.53 6.65 -8.37
C HIS A 340 8.03 7.73 -9.36
N SER A 341 9.28 8.18 -9.23
CA SER A 341 9.85 9.17 -10.13
C SER A 341 11.28 8.83 -10.55
N GLU A 342 11.75 9.48 -11.62
CA GLU A 342 13.14 9.35 -12.07
C GLU A 342 14.16 9.92 -11.07
N LYS A 343 13.70 10.68 -10.09
CA LYS A 343 14.52 11.29 -9.03
C LYS A 343 14.56 10.46 -7.77
N GLU A 344 14.03 9.25 -7.80
CA GLU A 344 14.01 8.36 -6.65
C GLU A 344 15.41 8.13 -6.10
N PHE A 345 15.56 8.25 -4.78
CA PHE A 345 16.82 8.02 -4.09
C PHE A 345 16.62 7.41 -2.70
N LEU A 346 17.63 6.71 -2.25
CA LEU A 346 17.81 6.20 -0.88
C LEU A 346 18.94 6.97 -0.19
N ASP A 347 18.74 7.42 1.04
CA ASP A 347 19.78 7.96 1.92
C ASP A 347 20.41 6.80 2.72
N ILE A 348 21.60 6.38 2.33
CA ILE A 348 22.31 5.24 2.92
C ILE A 348 22.66 5.45 4.40
N THR A 349 22.74 6.69 4.87
CA THR A 349 23.02 6.99 6.28
C THR A 349 21.88 6.57 7.21
N THR A 350 20.67 6.43 6.66
CA THR A 350 19.49 6.02 7.41
C THR A 350 19.40 4.51 7.62
N ILE A 351 20.13 3.70 6.83
CA ILE A 351 20.03 2.24 6.84
C ILE A 351 20.48 1.66 8.21
N PRO A 352 21.70 1.93 8.70
CA PRO A 352 22.13 1.39 9.98
C PRO A 352 21.27 1.87 11.16
N ALA A 353 20.88 3.14 11.14
CA ALA A 353 20.05 3.71 12.19
C ALA A 353 18.66 3.04 12.24
N ARG A 354 18.05 2.80 11.07
CA ARG A 354 16.76 2.11 10.96
C ARG A 354 16.87 0.65 11.38
N PHE A 355 17.90 -0.05 10.94
CA PHE A 355 18.16 -1.44 11.33
C PHE A 355 18.20 -1.59 12.85
N TRP A 356 19.05 -0.83 13.53
CA TRP A 356 19.18 -0.91 14.98
C TRP A 356 17.91 -0.48 15.71
N LYS A 357 17.19 0.50 15.18
CA LYS A 357 15.89 0.87 15.72
C LYS A 357 14.87 -0.28 15.63
N MET A 358 14.85 -1.03 14.53
CA MET A 358 14.00 -2.21 14.39
C MET A 358 14.43 -3.32 15.38
N VAL A 359 15.73 -3.55 15.55
CA VAL A 359 16.24 -4.49 16.56
C VAL A 359 15.78 -4.10 17.97
N ASP A 360 15.86 -2.81 18.35
CA ASP A 360 15.39 -2.32 19.64
C ASP A 360 13.88 -2.53 19.84
N ILE A 361 13.09 -2.30 18.78
CA ILE A 361 11.64 -2.56 18.78
C ILE A 361 11.38 -4.05 19.04
N MET A 362 12.07 -4.95 18.32
CA MET A 362 11.89 -6.40 18.48
C MET A 362 12.24 -6.86 19.91
N LYS A 363 13.37 -6.38 20.45
CA LYS A 363 13.79 -6.66 21.83
C LYS A 363 12.74 -6.21 22.83
N ARG A 364 12.27 -4.98 22.69
CA ARG A 364 11.28 -4.41 23.60
C ARG A 364 9.98 -5.17 23.62
N LEU A 365 9.47 -5.56 22.45
CA LEU A 365 8.24 -6.36 22.35
C LEU A 365 8.43 -7.79 22.90
N ALA A 366 9.63 -8.38 22.75
CA ALA A 366 9.92 -9.69 23.29
C ALA A 366 9.95 -9.72 24.86
N GLU A 367 10.38 -8.62 25.50
CA GLU A 367 10.37 -8.49 26.96
C GLU A 367 8.97 -8.54 27.57
N PHE A 368 7.95 -8.08 26.85
CA PHE A 368 6.55 -8.02 27.31
C PHE A 368 5.72 -9.28 26.99
N LYS A 369 6.35 -10.37 26.58
CA LYS A 369 5.69 -11.67 26.38
C LYS A 369 5.35 -12.40 27.68
N ARG A 370 5.88 -11.94 28.80
CA ARG A 370 5.77 -12.61 30.10
C ARG A 370 4.54 -12.18 30.89
#